data_70e18c489fa0ee386763506e23a43195
#
_entry.id   70e18c489fa0ee386763506e23a43195
#
_cell.length_a   1.000
_cell.length_b   1.000
_cell.length_c   1.000
_cell.angle_alpha   90.00
_cell.angle_beta   90.00
_cell.angle_gamma   90.00
#
_symmetry.space_group_name_H-M   'P 1'
#
loop_
_entity.id
_entity.type
_entity.pdbx_description
1 polymer ?
#
loop_
_entity_poly.entity_id
_entity_poly.type
_entity_poly.pdbx_seq_one_letter_code
_entity_poly.pdbx_strand_id
1 'polypeptide(L)'
;MKCNISRRVFLKGAGVAALAVASSAMLSGCSGDAVEEVVKKDVTVFFIYGGVKQNKTATVKVLKTDTTFNTALITPDKLPEGFKVAKQGEVAISADNTAEVEITVGTATKIVEVRFFVGQQQLPKTGTAEVAADATVVNASEIKMPDDYARMYEITNGQPAIGTDQDGKLYTVAILAAKEMTFSVQYKLDGTLLLVGTYDGLSNITTVSKKDLKEENLKYLEEKGYEPAGDGTVNGDVVTVKLQKIMGDVTVTYKTKKFNMTVETKPQALQLWIKDTEVTGETLRKQAPLNTVNSWIYTIDEGPFDVTWIGNSGAVDATVSSKI
;
A
#
# COMPACT_ATOMS: atom_id res chain seq x y z
N MET A 1 9.71 32.10 -28.31
CA MET A 1 8.61 31.50 -27.51
C MET A 1 8.69 32.04 -26.09
N LYS A 2 7.72 32.82 -25.64
CA LYS A 2 7.69 33.43 -24.31
C LYS A 2 7.11 32.40 -23.34
N CYS A 3 7.91 31.88 -22.40
CA CYS A 3 7.42 31.06 -21.30
C CYS A 3 6.83 31.97 -20.20
N ASN A 4 5.51 32.15 -20.24
CA ASN A 4 4.77 32.78 -19.15
C ASN A 4 4.45 31.76 -18.10
N ILE A 5 5.29 31.62 -17.06
CA ILE A 5 4.93 30.89 -15.85
C ILE A 5 4.27 31.88 -14.89
N SER A 6 2.96 31.78 -14.74
CA SER A 6 2.17 32.63 -13.86
C SER A 6 2.59 32.43 -12.40
N ARG A 7 2.92 33.50 -11.70
CA ARG A 7 3.25 33.55 -10.27
C ARG A 7 2.19 32.91 -9.34
N ARG A 8 0.99 32.61 -9.85
CA ARG A 8 -0.09 32.02 -9.07
C ARG A 8 -0.02 30.48 -8.94
N VAL A 9 0.81 29.80 -9.72
CA VAL A 9 0.97 28.34 -9.64
C VAL A 9 2.03 27.92 -8.62
N PHE A 10 2.96 28.82 -8.26
CA PHE A 10 4.04 28.53 -7.32
C PHE A 10 3.61 28.53 -5.84
N LEU A 11 2.44 29.12 -5.52
CA LEU A 11 2.00 29.32 -4.13
C LEU A 11 0.98 28.28 -3.61
N LYS A 12 0.60 27.25 -4.38
CA LYS A 12 -0.35 26.24 -3.95
C LYS A 12 0.26 24.87 -3.57
N GLY A 13 1.59 24.78 -3.49
CA GLY A 13 2.29 23.53 -3.17
C GLY A 13 3.28 23.61 -2.00
N ALA A 14 3.28 24.68 -1.21
CA ALA A 14 4.21 24.82 -0.08
C ALA A 14 3.60 24.28 1.21
N GLY A 15 3.45 22.97 1.32
CA GLY A 15 3.50 22.27 2.59
C GLY A 15 4.97 22.13 2.99
N VAL A 16 5.29 22.66 4.15
CA VAL A 16 6.52 22.60 4.92
C VAL A 16 7.58 21.62 4.39
N ALA A 17 8.49 22.10 3.55
CA ALA A 17 9.75 21.42 3.28
C ALA A 17 10.88 22.35 3.68
N ALA A 18 11.70 21.89 4.61
CA ALA A 18 12.96 22.52 4.98
C ALA A 18 13.77 22.85 3.73
N LEU A 19 13.93 24.13 3.43
CA LEU A 19 14.87 24.60 2.41
C LEU A 19 16.30 24.36 2.92
N ALA A 20 16.81 23.18 2.64
CA ALA A 20 18.24 22.96 2.58
C ALA A 20 18.78 23.87 1.47
N VAL A 21 19.65 24.77 1.82
CA VAL A 21 20.40 25.61 0.89
C VAL A 21 21.26 24.71 0.04
N ALA A 22 20.75 24.33 -1.14
CA ALA A 22 21.57 23.76 -2.18
C ALA A 22 22.21 24.93 -2.95
N SER A 23 23.51 24.96 -2.85
CA SER A 23 24.44 25.77 -3.62
C SER A 23 24.06 25.91 -5.09
N SER A 24 24.18 27.13 -5.56
CA SER A 24 24.31 27.59 -6.92
C SER A 24 25.19 26.69 -7.80
N ALA A 25 24.55 25.85 -8.63
CA ALA A 25 25.10 25.43 -9.93
C ALA A 25 23.97 24.69 -10.66
N MET A 26 23.38 25.35 -11.64
CA MET A 26 22.72 24.91 -12.86
C MET A 26 21.50 25.78 -13.19
N LEU A 27 21.79 26.98 -13.64
CA LEU A 27 20.93 27.73 -14.54
C LEU A 27 21.80 28.58 -15.47
N SER A 28 22.62 27.92 -16.28
CA SER A 28 23.21 28.53 -17.46
C SER A 28 22.33 28.15 -18.65
N GLY A 29 21.46 29.05 -19.05
CA GLY A 29 20.69 28.87 -20.26
C GLY A 29 19.45 29.76 -20.38
N CYS A 30 19.56 31.06 -20.10
CA CYS A 30 18.72 32.09 -20.74
C CYS A 30 19.43 33.44 -20.53
N SER A 31 19.87 34.00 -21.62
CA SER A 31 20.51 35.29 -21.71
C SER A 31 19.58 36.42 -21.28
N GLY A 32 20.08 37.31 -20.42
CA GLY A 32 19.75 38.72 -20.33
C GLY A 32 18.62 39.11 -19.40
N ASP A 33 18.77 38.85 -18.09
CA ASP A 33 18.28 39.72 -17.06
C ASP A 33 19.25 39.58 -15.87
N ALA A 34 19.70 40.69 -15.32
CA ALA A 34 20.63 40.74 -14.20
C ALA A 34 20.09 39.85 -13.07
N VAL A 35 20.81 38.78 -12.71
CA VAL A 35 20.56 38.04 -11.49
C VAL A 35 20.80 39.06 -10.36
N GLU A 36 19.73 39.56 -9.75
CA GLU A 36 19.83 40.31 -8.53
C GLU A 36 20.61 39.45 -7.53
N GLU A 37 21.84 39.87 -7.25
CA GLU A 37 22.68 39.17 -6.28
C GLU A 37 21.92 39.22 -4.95
N VAL A 38 21.50 38.06 -4.44
CA VAL A 38 20.77 37.95 -3.18
C VAL A 38 21.71 38.38 -2.04
N VAL A 39 21.69 39.68 -1.74
CA VAL A 39 22.54 40.26 -0.70
C VAL A 39 22.06 39.78 0.67
N LYS A 40 22.91 39.03 1.37
CA LYS A 40 22.65 38.55 2.74
C LYS A 40 23.36 39.48 3.74
N LYS A 41 22.81 39.57 4.94
CA LYS A 41 23.42 40.18 6.09
C LYS A 41 23.63 39.16 7.20
N ASP A 42 24.66 39.40 8.01
CA ASP A 42 24.90 38.61 9.21
C ASP A 42 24.17 39.27 10.39
N VAL A 43 23.43 38.44 11.14
CA VAL A 43 22.72 38.84 12.36
C VAL A 43 23.41 38.16 13.54
N THR A 44 23.85 38.96 14.52
CA THR A 44 24.41 38.45 15.76
C THR A 44 23.28 38.11 16.73
N VAL A 45 23.20 36.85 17.12
CA VAL A 45 22.19 36.37 18.05
C VAL A 45 22.78 36.28 19.44
N PHE A 46 22.14 36.95 20.38
CA PHE A 46 22.42 36.86 21.81
C PHE A 46 21.44 35.91 22.47
N PHE A 47 21.94 35.04 23.31
CA PHE A 47 21.12 34.09 24.05
C PHE A 47 20.77 34.62 25.43
N ILE A 48 19.50 34.59 25.80
CA ILE A 48 18.98 35.04 27.08
C ILE A 48 18.49 33.86 27.89
N TYR A 49 18.97 33.68 29.10
CA TYR A 49 18.50 32.71 30.06
C TYR A 49 18.12 33.37 31.37
N GLY A 50 16.85 33.23 31.79
CA GLY A 50 16.35 33.87 33.00
C GLY A 50 16.54 35.38 33.02
N GLY A 51 16.46 36.06 31.87
CA GLY A 51 16.70 37.49 31.72
C GLY A 51 18.17 37.88 31.68
N VAL A 52 19.11 36.93 31.75
CA VAL A 52 20.56 37.18 31.73
C VAL A 52 21.16 36.80 30.38
N LYS A 53 21.89 37.74 29.77
CA LYS A 53 22.62 37.54 28.52
C LYS A 53 23.80 36.60 28.71
N GLN A 54 23.85 35.55 27.87
CA GLN A 54 24.93 34.56 27.92
C GLN A 54 26.16 35.03 27.16
N ASN A 55 27.34 34.51 27.53
CA ASN A 55 28.62 34.89 26.89
C ASN A 55 28.75 34.35 25.45
N LYS A 56 28.10 33.23 25.12
CA LYS A 56 28.14 32.66 23.77
C LYS A 56 27.13 33.38 22.88
N THR A 57 27.54 33.71 21.67
CA THR A 57 26.71 34.30 20.62
C THR A 57 26.72 33.39 19.39
N ALA A 58 25.73 33.53 18.52
CA ALA A 58 25.68 32.89 17.22
C ALA A 58 25.57 33.92 16.10
N THR A 59 25.96 33.54 14.87
CA THR A 59 25.72 34.34 13.67
C THR A 59 24.76 33.58 12.76
N VAL A 60 23.72 34.26 12.31
CA VAL A 60 22.72 33.74 11.36
C VAL A 60 22.74 34.62 10.11
N LYS A 61 22.75 33.99 8.93
CA LYS A 61 22.69 34.69 7.64
C LYS A 61 21.25 34.77 7.13
N VAL A 62 20.78 36.00 6.91
CA VAL A 62 19.43 36.29 6.41
C VAL A 62 19.50 37.24 5.20
N LEU A 63 18.40 37.46 4.50
CA LEU A 63 18.37 38.49 3.47
C LEU A 63 18.55 39.88 4.06
N LYS A 64 19.18 40.77 3.31
CA LYS A 64 19.43 42.15 3.78
C LYS A 64 18.13 42.88 4.13
N THR A 65 17.02 42.51 3.49
CA THR A 65 15.70 43.09 3.70
C THR A 65 14.91 42.48 4.87
N ASP A 66 15.37 41.37 5.43
CA ASP A 66 14.65 40.68 6.49
C ASP A 66 14.70 41.49 7.80
N THR A 67 13.55 41.63 8.42
CA THR A 67 13.38 42.26 9.75
C THR A 67 13.17 41.22 10.85
N THR A 68 13.00 39.93 10.46
CA THR A 68 12.88 38.77 11.35
C THR A 68 13.70 37.62 10.81
N PHE A 69 13.98 36.62 11.65
CA PHE A 69 14.50 35.34 11.24
C PHE A 69 13.87 34.21 12.06
N ASN A 70 13.78 33.02 11.48
CA ASN A 70 13.28 31.86 12.19
C ASN A 70 14.36 31.20 13.04
N THR A 71 14.07 30.92 14.31
CA THR A 71 14.99 30.28 15.26
C THR A 71 15.46 28.89 14.82
N ALA A 72 14.80 28.24 13.87
CA ALA A 72 15.28 27.01 13.25
C ALA A 72 16.64 27.15 12.53
N LEU A 73 17.07 28.37 12.21
CA LEU A 73 18.41 28.66 11.66
C LEU A 73 19.54 28.60 12.72
N ILE A 74 19.17 28.48 13.99
CA ILE A 74 20.12 28.30 15.10
C ILE A 74 20.29 26.78 15.31
N THR A 75 21.36 26.25 14.77
CA THR A 75 21.70 24.84 14.95
C THR A 75 22.22 24.57 16.38
N PRO A 76 22.09 23.32 16.90
CA PRO A 76 22.48 23.00 18.28
C PRO A 76 23.92 23.35 18.64
N ASP A 77 24.86 23.25 17.70
CA ASP A 77 26.27 23.60 17.86
C ASP A 77 26.51 25.11 18.13
N LYS A 78 25.57 25.94 17.71
CA LYS A 78 25.59 27.38 17.93
C LYS A 78 25.08 27.81 19.31
N LEU A 79 24.32 26.95 19.97
CA LEU A 79 23.80 27.23 21.33
C LEU A 79 24.88 27.11 22.42
N PRO A 80 24.71 27.75 23.57
CA PRO A 80 25.49 27.42 24.75
C PRO A 80 25.27 25.93 25.12
N GLU A 81 26.35 25.32 25.65
CA GLU A 81 26.28 23.91 26.05
C GLU A 81 25.21 23.69 27.13
N GLY A 82 24.39 22.66 26.95
CA GLY A 82 23.27 22.32 27.83
C GLY A 82 22.03 23.20 27.68
N PHE A 83 21.93 23.98 26.61
CA PHE A 83 20.76 24.81 26.35
C PHE A 83 20.09 24.48 25.01
N LYS A 84 18.80 24.80 24.93
CA LYS A 84 17.99 24.79 23.71
C LYS A 84 17.20 26.08 23.59
N VAL A 85 16.74 26.40 22.38
CA VAL A 85 15.82 27.54 22.17
C VAL A 85 14.54 27.29 22.96
N ALA A 86 14.12 28.26 23.77
CA ALA A 86 12.94 28.14 24.64
C ALA A 86 11.64 28.06 23.84
N LYS A 87 11.55 28.82 22.72
CA LYS A 87 10.39 28.89 21.85
C LYS A 87 10.83 28.97 20.39
N GLN A 88 10.38 28.01 19.57
CA GLN A 88 10.60 28.06 18.13
C GLN A 88 9.70 29.12 17.48
N GLY A 89 10.21 29.83 16.48
CA GLY A 89 9.43 30.81 15.74
C GLY A 89 10.27 31.98 15.20
N GLU A 90 9.59 33.05 14.78
CA GLU A 90 10.19 34.26 14.25
C GLU A 90 10.66 35.16 15.37
N VAL A 91 11.87 35.67 15.21
CA VAL A 91 12.53 36.63 16.15
C VAL A 91 12.86 37.90 15.38
N ALA A 92 12.55 39.05 15.97
CA ALA A 92 12.85 40.37 15.39
C ALA A 92 14.34 40.65 15.34
N ILE A 93 14.79 41.26 14.24
CA ILE A 93 16.15 41.75 14.06
C ILE A 93 16.15 43.25 14.34
N SER A 94 17.01 43.69 15.27
CA SER A 94 17.16 45.10 15.58
C SER A 94 17.92 45.86 14.48
N ALA A 95 17.90 47.21 14.54
CA ALA A 95 18.50 48.05 13.51
C ALA A 95 20.02 47.89 13.38
N ASP A 96 20.71 47.45 14.43
CA ASP A 96 22.14 47.12 14.48
C ASP A 96 22.47 45.67 14.05
N ASN A 97 21.51 44.97 13.44
CA ASN A 97 21.60 43.55 13.04
C ASN A 97 21.89 42.61 14.22
N THR A 98 21.28 42.86 15.34
CA THR A 98 21.31 41.95 16.49
C THR A 98 19.93 41.38 16.77
N ALA A 99 19.86 40.25 17.45
CA ALA A 99 18.63 39.64 17.92
C ALA A 99 18.83 38.96 19.27
N GLU A 100 17.77 38.88 20.06
CA GLU A 100 17.79 38.21 21.34
C GLU A 100 16.89 37.00 21.29
N VAL A 101 17.42 35.84 21.67
CA VAL A 101 16.72 34.58 21.68
C VAL A 101 16.72 33.98 23.06
N GLU A 102 15.53 33.77 23.60
CA GLU A 102 15.39 33.08 24.88
C GLU A 102 15.79 31.62 24.75
N ILE A 103 16.61 31.16 25.67
CA ILE A 103 17.02 29.76 25.80
C ILE A 103 16.59 29.21 27.15
N THR A 104 16.39 27.90 27.17
CA THR A 104 16.13 27.17 28.41
C THR A 104 17.12 26.01 28.54
N VAL A 105 17.29 25.49 29.73
CA VAL A 105 18.14 24.32 29.94
C VAL A 105 17.61 23.21 29.05
N GLY A 106 18.45 22.76 28.12
CA GLY A 106 18.20 21.62 27.28
C GLY A 106 18.87 20.41 27.89
N THR A 107 18.15 19.32 28.11
CA THR A 107 18.82 18.07 28.34
C THR A 107 19.60 17.72 27.07
N ALA A 108 20.92 17.49 27.21
CA ALA A 108 21.67 16.90 26.09
C ALA A 108 20.94 15.67 25.60
N THR A 109 20.82 15.50 24.29
CA THR A 109 20.18 14.33 23.72
C THR A 109 21.22 13.39 23.14
N LYS A 110 20.87 12.11 23.07
CA LYS A 110 21.62 11.06 22.37
C LYS A 110 20.72 10.35 21.38
N ILE A 111 21.30 9.93 20.26
CA ILE A 111 20.61 9.13 19.26
C ILE A 111 20.86 7.65 19.55
N VAL A 112 19.78 6.89 19.61
CA VAL A 112 19.78 5.45 19.84
C VAL A 112 19.29 4.76 18.59
N GLU A 113 20.01 3.75 18.09
CA GLU A 113 19.52 2.87 17.03
C GLU A 113 18.40 2.00 17.55
N VAL A 114 17.32 1.86 16.79
CA VAL A 114 16.19 0.99 17.15
C VAL A 114 16.18 -0.22 16.22
N ARG A 115 16.30 -1.41 16.82
CA ARG A 115 16.22 -2.71 16.15
C ARG A 115 14.83 -3.29 16.35
N PHE A 116 14.14 -3.63 15.28
CA PHE A 116 12.75 -4.09 15.32
C PHE A 116 12.68 -5.62 15.27
N PHE A 117 11.80 -6.20 16.08
CA PHE A 117 11.58 -7.65 16.14
C PHE A 117 10.09 -7.97 16.05
N VAL A 118 9.75 -8.99 15.27
CA VAL A 118 8.44 -9.66 15.28
C VAL A 118 8.65 -11.07 15.83
N GLY A 119 8.12 -11.34 17.01
CA GLY A 119 8.49 -12.53 17.76
C GLY A 119 9.99 -12.59 18.03
N GLN A 120 10.67 -13.61 17.54
CA GLN A 120 12.14 -13.76 17.67
C GLN A 120 12.92 -13.32 16.44
N GLN A 121 12.25 -12.88 15.39
CA GLN A 121 12.90 -12.51 14.13
C GLN A 121 13.19 -11.00 14.09
N GLN A 122 14.46 -10.65 13.91
CA GLN A 122 14.85 -9.27 13.64
C GLN A 122 14.48 -8.87 12.21
N LEU A 123 13.85 -7.71 12.06
CA LEU A 123 13.55 -7.12 10.76
C LEU A 123 14.79 -6.41 10.18
N PRO A 124 14.92 -6.35 8.85
CA PRO A 124 16.15 -5.87 8.19
C PRO A 124 16.40 -4.35 8.33
N LYS A 125 15.36 -3.55 8.51
CA LYS A 125 15.49 -2.10 8.67
C LYS A 125 15.54 -1.70 10.13
N THR A 126 16.36 -0.70 10.45
CA THR A 126 16.44 -0.07 11.76
C THR A 126 15.75 1.29 11.76
N GLY A 127 15.38 1.76 12.94
CA GLY A 127 14.90 3.11 13.19
C GLY A 127 15.85 3.89 14.07
N THR A 128 15.42 5.03 14.53
CA THR A 128 16.16 5.88 15.48
C THR A 128 15.23 6.44 16.54
N ALA A 129 15.77 6.69 17.71
CA ALA A 129 15.11 7.48 18.75
C ALA A 129 16.09 8.54 19.26
N GLU A 130 15.58 9.73 19.51
CA GLU A 130 16.33 10.80 20.15
C GLU A 130 15.81 10.96 21.58
N VAL A 131 16.68 10.69 22.56
CA VAL A 131 16.33 10.66 23.98
C VAL A 131 17.29 11.53 24.79
N ALA A 132 16.93 11.87 26.04
CA ALA A 132 17.82 12.58 26.94
C ALA A 132 19.14 11.80 27.13
N ALA A 133 20.26 12.51 27.29
CA ALA A 133 21.61 11.89 27.40
C ALA A 133 21.73 10.90 28.58
N ASP A 134 20.99 11.12 29.64
CA ASP A 134 20.92 10.29 30.85
C ASP A 134 19.83 9.21 30.78
N ALA A 135 19.00 9.22 29.73
CA ALA A 135 17.94 8.23 29.60
C ALA A 135 18.49 6.78 29.53
N THR A 136 17.89 5.88 30.25
CA THR A 136 18.20 4.45 30.24
C THR A 136 17.20 3.62 29.47
N VAL A 137 16.08 4.21 29.07
CA VAL A 137 15.01 3.64 28.28
C VAL A 137 14.61 4.58 27.14
N VAL A 138 13.93 4.05 26.13
CA VAL A 138 13.31 4.80 25.03
C VAL A 138 11.80 4.66 25.16
N ASN A 139 11.04 5.76 25.10
CA ASN A 139 9.58 5.66 25.00
C ASN A 139 9.19 5.27 23.59
N ALA A 140 8.17 4.43 23.43
CA ALA A 140 7.67 4.00 22.13
C ALA A 140 7.31 5.21 21.21
N SER A 141 6.81 6.30 21.78
CA SER A 141 6.47 7.53 21.04
C SER A 141 7.67 8.30 20.49
N GLU A 142 8.88 8.05 21.01
CA GLU A 142 10.13 8.68 20.54
C GLU A 142 10.77 7.91 19.39
N ILE A 143 10.29 6.69 19.12
CA ILE A 143 10.83 5.79 18.11
C ILE A 143 10.34 6.22 16.73
N LYS A 144 11.27 6.58 15.85
CA LYS A 144 11.00 6.83 14.44
C LYS A 144 11.15 5.53 13.67
N MET A 145 10.01 4.91 13.36
CA MET A 145 9.97 3.70 12.52
C MET A 145 10.07 4.05 11.03
N PRO A 146 10.63 3.15 10.19
CA PRO A 146 10.44 3.20 8.74
C PRO A 146 8.94 3.20 8.38
N ASP A 147 8.54 3.95 7.34
CA ASP A 147 7.13 4.15 6.96
C ASP A 147 6.39 2.83 6.69
N ASP A 148 7.06 1.86 6.04
CA ASP A 148 6.50 0.54 5.78
C ASP A 148 6.23 -0.25 7.08
N TYR A 149 7.10 -0.12 8.10
CA TYR A 149 6.87 -0.73 9.39
C TYR A 149 5.79 0.00 10.18
N ALA A 150 5.81 1.33 10.17
CA ALA A 150 4.80 2.14 10.86
C ALA A 150 3.37 1.88 10.33
N ARG A 151 3.24 1.53 9.05
CA ARG A 151 1.96 1.14 8.46
C ARG A 151 1.49 -0.24 8.93
N MET A 152 2.40 -1.22 9.02
CA MET A 152 2.06 -2.62 9.26
C MET A 152 2.10 -3.02 10.74
N TYR A 153 2.87 -2.32 11.55
CA TYR A 153 3.16 -2.76 12.91
C TYR A 153 2.93 -1.67 13.94
N GLU A 154 2.70 -2.09 15.17
CA GLU A 154 2.73 -1.25 16.37
C GLU A 154 3.80 -1.77 17.34
N ILE A 155 4.34 -0.86 18.16
CA ILE A 155 5.33 -1.21 19.20
C ILE A 155 4.57 -1.67 20.43
N THR A 156 4.90 -2.86 20.95
CA THR A 156 4.21 -3.47 22.08
C THR A 156 4.95 -3.33 23.40
N ASN A 157 6.30 -3.17 23.38
CA ASN A 157 7.10 -2.93 24.56
C ASN A 157 7.30 -1.43 24.80
N GLY A 158 6.42 -0.79 25.57
CA GLY A 158 6.30 0.67 25.73
C GLY A 158 7.57 1.45 26.08
N GLN A 159 8.51 0.85 26.84
CA GLN A 159 9.76 1.48 27.28
C GLN A 159 10.95 0.52 27.21
N PRO A 160 11.44 0.18 26.00
CA PRO A 160 12.58 -0.69 25.85
C PRO A 160 13.88 -0.03 26.39
N ALA A 161 14.71 -0.85 27.07
CA ALA A 161 15.98 -0.42 27.63
C ALA A 161 17.01 -0.10 26.54
N ILE A 162 17.91 0.85 26.85
CA ILE A 162 19.05 1.19 26.00
C ILE A 162 20.21 0.30 26.38
N GLY A 163 20.74 -0.43 25.41
CA GLY A 163 21.96 -1.23 25.51
C GLY A 163 23.10 -0.64 24.68
N THR A 164 24.28 -1.25 24.83
CA THR A 164 25.46 -0.93 24.03
C THR A 164 25.92 -2.22 23.35
N ASP A 165 26.15 -2.18 22.05
CA ASP A 165 26.66 -3.34 21.32
C ASP A 165 28.20 -3.47 21.44
N GLN A 166 28.77 -4.48 20.78
CA GLN A 166 30.20 -4.78 20.85
C GLN A 166 31.10 -3.65 20.29
N ASP A 167 30.53 -2.82 19.39
CA ASP A 167 31.22 -1.68 18.79
C ASP A 167 31.03 -0.39 19.59
N GLY A 168 30.39 -0.45 20.77
CA GLY A 168 30.10 0.71 21.60
C GLY A 168 28.92 1.56 21.14
N LYS A 169 28.14 1.10 20.15
CA LYS A 169 26.99 1.82 19.62
C LYS A 169 25.76 1.59 20.50
N LEU A 170 25.05 2.69 20.78
CA LEU A 170 23.80 2.61 21.56
C LEU A 170 22.67 2.06 20.70
N TYR A 171 21.97 1.07 21.23
CA TYR A 171 20.79 0.49 20.57
C TYR A 171 19.68 0.20 21.58
N THR A 172 18.48 0.02 21.05
CA THR A 172 17.33 -0.51 21.79
C THR A 172 16.56 -1.51 20.92
N VAL A 173 15.75 -2.35 21.54
CA VAL A 173 14.96 -3.38 20.86
C VAL A 173 13.48 -3.03 20.98
N ALA A 174 12.82 -2.74 19.86
CA ALA A 174 11.38 -2.57 19.80
C ALA A 174 10.72 -3.87 19.33
N ILE A 175 9.79 -4.38 20.13
CA ILE A 175 8.98 -5.57 19.79
C ILE A 175 7.72 -5.07 19.07
N LEU A 176 7.48 -5.64 17.90
CA LEU A 176 6.38 -5.27 17.02
C LEU A 176 5.28 -6.34 17.01
N ALA A 177 4.03 -5.89 17.00
CA ALA A 177 2.87 -6.70 16.64
C ALA A 177 2.26 -6.19 15.34
N ALA A 178 1.73 -7.09 14.53
CA ALA A 178 1.00 -6.72 13.32
C ALA A 178 -0.31 -6.00 13.71
N LYS A 179 -0.61 -4.90 13.02
CA LYS A 179 -1.86 -4.17 13.20
C LYS A 179 -3.01 -4.91 12.52
N GLU A 180 -4.21 -4.76 13.07
CA GLU A 180 -5.42 -5.08 12.32
C GLU A 180 -5.66 -4.04 11.23
N MET A 181 -6.04 -4.50 10.05
CA MET A 181 -6.39 -3.63 8.93
C MET A 181 -7.46 -4.26 8.05
N THR A 182 -8.17 -3.43 7.31
CA THR A 182 -9.14 -3.86 6.31
C THR A 182 -8.48 -3.87 4.93
N PHE A 183 -8.51 -5.03 4.29
CA PHE A 183 -8.02 -5.23 2.92
C PHE A 183 -9.16 -5.06 1.92
N SER A 184 -8.85 -4.52 0.75
CA SER A 184 -9.73 -4.57 -0.41
C SER A 184 -9.59 -5.92 -1.10
N VAL A 185 -10.67 -6.68 -1.21
CA VAL A 185 -10.67 -8.00 -1.87
C VAL A 185 -11.16 -7.86 -3.30
N GLN A 186 -10.30 -8.16 -4.26
CA GLN A 186 -10.59 -8.11 -5.69
C GLN A 186 -10.78 -9.54 -6.24
N TYR A 187 -11.99 -9.85 -6.67
CA TYR A 187 -12.33 -11.12 -7.31
C TYR A 187 -12.17 -11.00 -8.83
N LYS A 188 -11.25 -11.76 -9.42
CA LYS A 188 -10.88 -11.65 -10.84
C LYS A 188 -11.01 -12.96 -11.58
N LEU A 189 -11.69 -12.91 -12.75
CA LEU A 189 -11.71 -13.98 -13.74
C LEU A 189 -10.80 -13.60 -14.91
N ASP A 190 -9.77 -14.39 -15.19
CA ASP A 190 -8.81 -14.15 -16.27
C ASP A 190 -8.25 -12.71 -16.29
N GLY A 191 -7.98 -12.15 -15.09
CA GLY A 191 -7.50 -10.79 -14.92
C GLY A 191 -8.59 -9.70 -14.87
N THR A 192 -9.82 -10.01 -15.32
CA THR A 192 -10.95 -9.06 -15.29
C THR A 192 -11.57 -9.01 -13.90
N LEU A 193 -11.73 -7.80 -13.36
CA LEU A 193 -12.38 -7.59 -12.07
C LEU A 193 -13.89 -7.78 -12.18
N LEU A 194 -14.46 -8.70 -11.38
CA LEU A 194 -15.90 -8.97 -11.34
C LEU A 194 -16.58 -8.42 -10.08
N LEU A 195 -15.89 -8.44 -8.95
CA LEU A 195 -16.42 -8.01 -7.66
C LEU A 195 -15.31 -7.42 -6.79
N VAL A 196 -15.67 -6.44 -5.96
CA VAL A 196 -14.82 -5.92 -4.88
C VAL A 196 -15.53 -6.14 -3.55
N GLY A 197 -14.81 -6.71 -2.60
CA GLY A 197 -15.23 -6.91 -1.22
C GLY A 197 -14.21 -6.38 -0.23
N THR A 198 -14.36 -6.75 1.04
CA THR A 198 -13.41 -6.42 2.09
C THR A 198 -13.09 -7.65 2.93
N TYR A 199 -11.89 -7.64 3.53
CA TYR A 199 -11.43 -8.63 4.50
C TYR A 199 -10.70 -7.94 5.63
N ASP A 200 -11.02 -8.27 6.88
CA ASP A 200 -10.37 -7.72 8.06
C ASP A 200 -9.39 -8.76 8.62
N GLY A 201 -8.15 -8.36 8.81
CA GLY A 201 -7.09 -9.25 9.26
C GLY A 201 -5.80 -8.54 9.64
N LEU A 202 -4.79 -9.30 10.03
CA LEU A 202 -3.50 -8.74 10.41
C LEU A 202 -2.73 -8.25 9.17
N SER A 203 -2.06 -7.13 9.31
CA SER A 203 -1.33 -6.43 8.24
C SER A 203 -0.16 -7.22 7.62
N ASN A 204 0.34 -8.24 8.30
CA ASN A 204 1.49 -9.04 7.88
C ASN A 204 1.12 -10.35 7.17
N ILE A 205 -0.16 -10.58 6.85
CA ILE A 205 -0.60 -11.75 6.11
C ILE A 205 -0.15 -11.65 4.64
N THR A 206 0.12 -12.79 4.04
CA THR A 206 0.48 -12.91 2.61
C THR A 206 -0.61 -13.60 1.79
N THR A 207 -1.51 -14.31 2.48
CA THR A 207 -2.61 -15.02 1.86
C THR A 207 -3.86 -14.91 2.72
N VAL A 208 -5.03 -15.00 2.08
CA VAL A 208 -6.34 -15.10 2.73
C VAL A 208 -6.98 -16.41 2.28
N SER A 209 -7.29 -17.29 3.22
CA SER A 209 -7.93 -18.55 2.88
C SER A 209 -9.30 -18.34 2.26
N LYS A 210 -9.66 -19.17 1.25
CA LYS A 210 -11.00 -19.19 0.67
C LYS A 210 -12.10 -19.25 1.74
N LYS A 211 -11.85 -19.93 2.87
CA LYS A 211 -12.82 -20.09 3.96
C LYS A 211 -13.07 -18.83 4.77
N ASP A 212 -12.10 -17.91 4.74
CA ASP A 212 -12.14 -16.65 5.51
C ASP A 212 -12.72 -15.49 4.69
N LEU A 213 -13.03 -15.72 3.42
CA LEU A 213 -13.70 -14.74 2.56
C LEU A 213 -15.16 -14.58 2.99
N LYS A 214 -15.69 -13.35 2.87
CA LYS A 214 -17.08 -13.04 3.27
C LYS A 214 -18.09 -13.88 2.50
N GLU A 215 -18.96 -14.57 3.24
CA GLU A 215 -19.98 -15.48 2.69
C GLU A 215 -20.90 -14.79 1.68
N GLU A 216 -21.28 -13.53 1.94
CA GLU A 216 -22.11 -12.74 1.03
C GLU A 216 -21.49 -12.59 -0.36
N ASN A 217 -20.15 -12.39 -0.42
CA ASN A 217 -19.43 -12.30 -1.69
C ASN A 217 -19.36 -13.64 -2.41
N LEU A 218 -19.12 -14.73 -1.66
CA LEU A 218 -19.07 -16.08 -2.22
C LEU A 218 -20.43 -16.48 -2.78
N LYS A 219 -21.51 -16.20 -2.07
CA LYS A 219 -22.88 -16.46 -2.53
C LYS A 219 -23.22 -15.66 -3.80
N TYR A 220 -22.88 -14.37 -3.83
CA TYR A 220 -23.08 -13.56 -5.04
C TYR A 220 -22.32 -14.14 -6.24
N LEU A 221 -21.07 -14.59 -6.05
CA LEU A 221 -20.28 -15.19 -7.12
C LEU A 221 -20.88 -16.53 -7.59
N GLU A 222 -21.34 -17.37 -6.66
CA GLU A 222 -22.03 -18.63 -6.96
C GLU A 222 -23.30 -18.41 -7.78
N GLU A 223 -24.12 -17.44 -7.41
CA GLU A 223 -25.30 -17.04 -8.18
C GLU A 223 -24.96 -16.61 -9.62
N LYS A 224 -23.74 -16.08 -9.85
CA LYS A 224 -23.20 -15.75 -11.17
C LYS A 224 -22.48 -16.92 -11.86
N GLY A 225 -22.39 -18.07 -11.21
CA GLY A 225 -21.72 -19.26 -11.75
C GLY A 225 -20.21 -19.25 -11.60
N TYR A 226 -19.67 -18.56 -10.61
CA TYR A 226 -18.24 -18.45 -10.34
C TYR A 226 -17.90 -18.90 -8.92
N GLU A 227 -16.70 -19.41 -8.74
CA GLU A 227 -16.15 -19.71 -7.42
C GLU A 227 -14.66 -19.31 -7.35
N PRO A 228 -14.11 -19.10 -6.16
CA PRO A 228 -12.67 -18.94 -5.98
C PRO A 228 -11.92 -20.21 -6.41
N ALA A 229 -10.92 -20.03 -7.28
CA ALA A 229 -10.05 -21.11 -7.74
C ALA A 229 -9.04 -21.57 -6.65
N GLY A 230 -8.86 -20.76 -5.61
CA GLY A 230 -7.97 -21.02 -4.48
C GLY A 230 -7.96 -19.84 -3.50
N ASP A 231 -6.97 -19.84 -2.63
CA ASP A 231 -6.75 -18.76 -1.64
C ASP A 231 -6.40 -17.43 -2.32
N GLY A 232 -6.77 -16.33 -1.68
CA GLY A 232 -6.41 -14.99 -2.12
C GLY A 232 -4.96 -14.65 -1.83
N THR A 233 -4.30 -13.96 -2.75
CA THR A 233 -2.93 -13.46 -2.58
C THR A 233 -2.95 -12.00 -2.15
N VAL A 234 -2.20 -11.66 -1.09
CA VAL A 234 -2.11 -10.30 -0.55
C VAL A 234 -0.94 -9.55 -1.17
N ASN A 235 -1.20 -8.33 -1.63
CA ASN A 235 -0.18 -7.39 -2.07
C ASN A 235 -0.55 -5.98 -1.56
N GLY A 236 0.21 -5.51 -0.57
CA GLY A 236 -0.11 -4.28 0.15
C GLY A 236 -1.42 -4.41 0.92
N ASP A 237 -2.39 -3.58 0.60
CA ASP A 237 -3.74 -3.55 1.17
C ASP A 237 -4.80 -4.23 0.28
N VAL A 238 -4.35 -4.94 -0.75
CA VAL A 238 -5.21 -5.63 -1.72
C VAL A 238 -5.02 -7.13 -1.65
N VAL A 239 -6.14 -7.84 -1.51
CA VAL A 239 -6.26 -9.30 -1.68
C VAL A 239 -6.78 -9.57 -3.08
N THR A 240 -6.03 -10.31 -3.88
CA THR A 240 -6.50 -10.78 -5.20
C THR A 240 -6.94 -12.23 -5.11
N VAL A 241 -8.21 -12.48 -5.40
CA VAL A 241 -8.82 -13.81 -5.48
C VAL A 241 -9.07 -14.15 -6.94
N LYS A 242 -8.41 -15.20 -7.43
CA LYS A 242 -8.68 -15.72 -8.77
C LYS A 242 -9.98 -16.52 -8.76
N LEU A 243 -10.80 -16.32 -9.79
CA LEU A 243 -12.05 -17.01 -9.97
C LEU A 243 -11.93 -18.07 -11.07
N GLN A 244 -12.78 -19.05 -10.97
CA GLN A 244 -13.06 -20.02 -12.03
C GLN A 244 -14.57 -20.18 -12.22
N LYS A 245 -14.98 -20.68 -13.38
CA LYS A 245 -16.36 -21.03 -13.67
C LYS A 245 -16.76 -22.27 -12.88
N ILE A 246 -17.95 -22.28 -12.31
CA ILE A 246 -18.52 -23.49 -11.73
C ILE A 246 -18.98 -24.36 -12.89
N MET A 247 -18.36 -25.52 -13.01
CA MET A 247 -18.70 -26.49 -14.04
C MET A 247 -19.67 -27.52 -13.47
N GLY A 248 -20.68 -27.87 -14.25
CA GLY A 248 -21.65 -28.92 -13.91
C GLY A 248 -21.60 -30.08 -14.89
N ASP A 249 -21.85 -31.27 -14.38
CA ASP A 249 -21.96 -32.49 -15.19
C ASP A 249 -23.27 -32.51 -15.94
N VAL A 250 -23.21 -32.78 -17.23
CA VAL A 250 -24.38 -32.79 -18.11
C VAL A 250 -24.68 -34.20 -18.63
N THR A 251 -25.90 -34.64 -18.42
CA THR A 251 -26.45 -35.85 -19.04
C THR A 251 -27.02 -35.53 -20.41
N VAL A 252 -26.55 -36.21 -21.43
CA VAL A 252 -27.03 -36.03 -22.82
C VAL A 252 -27.91 -37.19 -23.24
N THR A 253 -29.13 -36.91 -23.66
CA THR A 253 -30.07 -37.89 -24.23
C THR A 253 -30.25 -37.58 -25.71
N TYR A 254 -29.88 -38.55 -26.57
CA TYR A 254 -30.07 -38.45 -28.01
C TYR A 254 -31.41 -39.03 -28.40
N LYS A 255 -32.22 -38.28 -29.15
CA LYS A 255 -33.58 -38.66 -29.57
C LYS A 255 -33.74 -38.49 -31.07
N THR A 256 -34.52 -39.40 -31.70
CA THR A 256 -34.85 -39.22 -33.11
C THR A 256 -35.76 -38.01 -33.32
N LYS A 257 -35.46 -37.17 -34.31
CA LYS A 257 -36.21 -35.95 -34.61
C LYS A 257 -37.69 -36.19 -34.88
N LYS A 258 -38.04 -37.28 -35.60
CA LYS A 258 -39.42 -37.54 -36.07
C LYS A 258 -40.32 -38.14 -35.00
N PHE A 259 -39.80 -39.05 -34.18
CA PHE A 259 -40.60 -39.82 -33.22
C PHE A 259 -40.23 -39.59 -31.77
N ASN A 260 -39.29 -38.72 -31.53
CA ASN A 260 -38.76 -38.39 -30.18
C ASN A 260 -38.33 -39.66 -29.39
N MET A 261 -37.92 -40.71 -30.10
CA MET A 261 -37.48 -41.97 -29.49
C MET A 261 -36.04 -41.83 -29.00
N THR A 262 -35.78 -42.23 -27.75
CA THR A 262 -34.43 -42.25 -27.20
C THR A 262 -33.56 -43.26 -27.95
N VAL A 263 -32.45 -42.77 -28.48
CA VAL A 263 -31.42 -43.59 -29.15
C VAL A 263 -30.34 -43.99 -28.17
N GLU A 264 -29.90 -43.03 -27.34
CA GLU A 264 -28.85 -43.24 -26.36
C GLU A 264 -28.93 -42.16 -25.27
N THR A 265 -28.64 -42.55 -24.03
CA THR A 265 -28.44 -41.61 -22.90
C THR A 265 -27.03 -41.76 -22.36
N LYS A 266 -26.34 -40.66 -22.21
CA LYS A 266 -24.99 -40.60 -21.67
C LYS A 266 -24.99 -39.77 -20.38
N PRO A 267 -24.96 -40.40 -19.20
CA PRO A 267 -24.88 -39.69 -17.94
C PRO A 267 -23.50 -39.01 -17.80
N GLN A 268 -23.50 -37.80 -17.30
CA GLN A 268 -22.27 -37.01 -17.05
C GLN A 268 -21.31 -36.99 -18.25
N ALA A 269 -21.87 -36.89 -19.46
CA ALA A 269 -21.10 -37.04 -20.70
C ALA A 269 -20.22 -35.84 -21.06
N LEU A 270 -20.55 -34.68 -20.54
CA LEU A 270 -19.72 -33.46 -20.71
C LEU A 270 -19.88 -32.56 -19.52
N GLN A 271 -18.94 -31.63 -19.39
CA GLN A 271 -18.99 -30.56 -18.39
C GLN A 271 -19.23 -29.24 -19.08
N LEU A 272 -20.22 -28.48 -18.60
CA LEU A 272 -20.51 -27.11 -19.05
C LEU A 272 -20.51 -26.15 -17.88
N TRP A 273 -20.30 -24.88 -18.15
CA TRP A 273 -20.54 -23.84 -17.16
C TRP A 273 -22.03 -23.83 -16.79
N ILE A 274 -22.34 -23.81 -15.49
CA ILE A 274 -23.72 -23.86 -14.99
C ILE A 274 -24.64 -22.72 -15.46
N LYS A 275 -24.08 -21.72 -16.18
CA LYS A 275 -24.83 -20.63 -16.82
C LYS A 275 -24.97 -20.80 -18.34
N ASP A 276 -24.37 -21.82 -18.92
CA ASP A 276 -24.64 -22.13 -20.34
C ASP A 276 -26.08 -22.60 -20.49
N THR A 277 -26.80 -21.99 -21.39
CA THR A 277 -28.21 -22.31 -21.68
C THR A 277 -28.37 -23.20 -22.88
N GLU A 278 -27.33 -23.32 -23.68
CA GLU A 278 -27.36 -24.08 -24.95
C GLU A 278 -26.02 -24.79 -25.18
N VAL A 279 -26.06 -25.87 -25.94
CA VAL A 279 -24.89 -26.58 -26.45
C VAL A 279 -25.04 -26.89 -27.93
N THR A 280 -23.98 -26.79 -28.71
CA THR A 280 -24.02 -27.07 -30.15
C THR A 280 -23.81 -28.54 -30.44
N GLY A 281 -24.35 -29.02 -31.58
CA GLY A 281 -24.09 -30.35 -32.07
C GLY A 281 -22.61 -30.65 -32.34
N GLU A 282 -21.83 -29.64 -32.69
CA GLU A 282 -20.36 -29.76 -32.82
C GLU A 282 -19.70 -30.13 -31.49
N THR A 283 -20.10 -29.45 -30.42
CA THR A 283 -19.60 -29.74 -29.07
C THR A 283 -19.97 -31.15 -28.64
N LEU A 284 -21.21 -31.55 -28.88
CA LEU A 284 -21.67 -32.90 -28.57
C LEU A 284 -20.93 -33.99 -29.37
N ARG A 285 -20.68 -33.77 -30.66
CA ARG A 285 -19.87 -34.68 -31.47
C ARG A 285 -18.45 -34.87 -30.96
N LYS A 286 -17.85 -33.81 -30.38
CA LYS A 286 -16.49 -33.86 -29.86
C LYS A 286 -16.40 -34.44 -28.45
N GLN A 287 -17.30 -34.06 -27.55
CA GLN A 287 -17.20 -34.36 -26.13
C GLN A 287 -18.11 -35.52 -25.66
N ALA A 288 -19.26 -35.68 -26.29
CA ALA A 288 -20.22 -36.71 -25.97
C ALA A 288 -20.69 -37.50 -27.24
N PRO A 289 -19.77 -38.02 -28.08
CA PRO A 289 -20.16 -38.65 -29.34
C PRO A 289 -21.07 -39.85 -29.10
N LEU A 290 -21.95 -40.16 -30.08
CA LEU A 290 -22.70 -41.42 -30.08
C LEU A 290 -21.77 -42.63 -29.98
N ASN A 291 -22.25 -43.74 -29.39
CA ASN A 291 -21.50 -44.99 -29.39
C ASN A 291 -21.28 -45.50 -30.83
N THR A 292 -20.36 -46.43 -30.99
CA THR A 292 -19.95 -46.94 -32.33
C THR A 292 -21.11 -47.41 -33.15
N VAL A 293 -22.06 -48.18 -32.58
CA VAL A 293 -23.20 -48.73 -33.29
C VAL A 293 -24.17 -47.63 -33.73
N ASN A 294 -24.55 -46.73 -32.78
CA ASN A 294 -25.47 -45.65 -33.10
C ASN A 294 -24.87 -44.64 -34.07
N SER A 295 -23.56 -44.43 -34.04
CA SER A 295 -22.86 -43.52 -34.97
C SER A 295 -22.86 -43.99 -36.42
N TRP A 296 -23.10 -45.29 -36.68
CA TRP A 296 -23.28 -45.80 -38.05
C TRP A 296 -24.65 -45.46 -38.61
N ILE A 297 -25.68 -45.42 -37.77
CA ILE A 297 -27.08 -45.23 -38.15
C ILE A 297 -27.49 -43.76 -38.10
N TYR A 298 -26.96 -43.02 -37.14
CA TYR A 298 -27.37 -41.65 -36.85
C TYR A 298 -26.24 -40.66 -36.94
N THR A 299 -26.59 -39.41 -37.18
CA THR A 299 -25.71 -38.25 -37.01
C THR A 299 -26.33 -37.27 -36.01
N ILE A 300 -25.51 -36.65 -35.14
CA ILE A 300 -25.95 -35.59 -34.24
C ILE A 300 -26.25 -34.36 -35.08
N ASP A 301 -27.46 -33.80 -34.93
CA ASP A 301 -27.87 -32.57 -35.61
C ASP A 301 -27.00 -31.38 -35.15
N GLU A 302 -27.07 -30.23 -35.85
CA GLU A 302 -26.20 -29.07 -35.56
C GLU A 302 -26.57 -28.38 -34.23
N GLY A 303 -27.84 -28.39 -33.82
CA GLY A 303 -28.33 -27.64 -32.68
C GLY A 303 -28.58 -26.17 -33.00
N PRO A 304 -28.59 -25.24 -32.04
CA PRO A 304 -28.30 -25.47 -30.61
C PRO A 304 -29.35 -26.36 -29.90
N PHE A 305 -28.94 -26.94 -28.79
CA PHE A 305 -29.80 -27.72 -27.90
C PHE A 305 -29.84 -27.08 -26.53
N ASP A 306 -31.03 -26.93 -25.97
CA ASP A 306 -31.22 -26.32 -24.64
C ASP A 306 -30.60 -27.17 -23.54
N VAL A 307 -29.95 -26.52 -22.59
CA VAL A 307 -29.43 -27.11 -21.37
C VAL A 307 -30.36 -26.76 -20.21
N THR A 308 -30.92 -27.79 -19.58
CA THR A 308 -31.73 -27.59 -18.37
C THR A 308 -30.93 -27.93 -17.13
N TRP A 309 -30.84 -27.02 -16.20
CA TRP A 309 -30.08 -27.16 -14.96
C TRP A 309 -30.98 -27.46 -13.75
N ILE A 310 -30.55 -28.39 -12.92
CA ILE A 310 -31.07 -28.62 -11.57
C ILE A 310 -29.88 -28.66 -10.62
N GLY A 311 -29.67 -27.55 -9.90
CA GLY A 311 -28.43 -27.34 -9.16
C GLY A 311 -27.24 -27.31 -10.14
N ASN A 312 -26.20 -28.10 -9.87
CA ASN A 312 -25.03 -28.23 -10.74
C ASN A 312 -25.11 -29.44 -11.70
N SER A 313 -26.28 -30.06 -11.86
CA SER A 313 -26.51 -31.15 -12.80
C SER A 313 -27.34 -30.66 -13.98
N GLY A 314 -26.80 -30.79 -15.18
CA GLY A 314 -27.44 -30.39 -16.42
C GLY A 314 -28.03 -31.58 -17.18
N ALA A 315 -29.04 -31.29 -17.99
CA ALA A 315 -29.61 -32.24 -18.95
C ALA A 315 -29.77 -31.59 -20.32
N VAL A 316 -29.48 -32.34 -21.36
CA VAL A 316 -29.65 -31.96 -22.76
C VAL A 316 -30.36 -33.06 -23.51
N ASP A 317 -31.46 -32.69 -24.18
CA ASP A 317 -32.13 -33.55 -25.19
C ASP A 317 -31.67 -33.13 -26.59
N ALA A 318 -30.75 -33.88 -27.16
CA ALA A 318 -30.20 -33.60 -28.48
C ALA A 318 -30.88 -34.47 -29.56
N THR A 319 -31.16 -33.87 -30.71
CA THR A 319 -31.75 -34.62 -31.83
C THR A 319 -30.68 -35.27 -32.70
N VAL A 320 -31.04 -36.41 -33.25
CA VAL A 320 -30.25 -37.14 -34.23
C VAL A 320 -31.09 -37.44 -35.47
N SER A 321 -30.44 -37.39 -36.61
CA SER A 321 -31.04 -37.76 -37.91
C SER A 321 -30.45 -39.05 -38.43
N SER A 322 -31.28 -39.86 -39.10
CA SER A 322 -30.82 -41.12 -39.76
C SER A 322 -29.89 -40.79 -40.91
N LYS A 323 -28.85 -41.57 -41.06
CA LYS A 323 -27.92 -41.54 -42.19
C LYS A 323 -28.40 -42.38 -43.37
N ILE A 324 -29.46 -43.15 -43.17
CA ILE A 324 -30.03 -44.07 -44.13
C ILE A 324 -31.36 -43.57 -44.64
#